data_404cf2ac128eebe43ec5ebce2a74bd39
#
_entry.id   404cf2ac128eebe43ec5ebce2a74bd39
#
_cell.length_a   1.000
_cell.length_b   1.000
_cell.length_c   1.000
_cell.angle_alpha   90.00
_cell.angle_beta   90.00
_cell.angle_gamma   90.00
#
_symmetry.space_group_name_H-M   'P 1'
#
loop_
_entity.id
_entity.type
_entity.pdbx_description
1 polymer ?
#
loop_
_entity_poly.entity_id
_entity_poly.type
_entity_poly.pdbx_seq_one_letter_code
_entity_poly.pdbx_strand_id
1 'polypeptide(L)'
;MKNRWLINIILLLIVLSISLFLFFKPTQTKQTKQFEVSTFSLGDFDAVKIDFPSKASVVFKKNNDAWDMLEPIKGRADQFSVQKIISIVATSSSEKLPSNDLAKYGLDKPALKLKLIHKGLEEEFIFGTYNSVTEDQYLLFKGSVYLISGAYSEAASTQPIELIDKSPLSRAEQIKEFDFSRLEQWQARRLKVARNNAEWKANEGNSFKQDEMAEWFDMTWVKNPARAVEKYPLDLRIPYKSFDIHTVGGKKITFLRVQESPETQLFRVDEGLLYHFGSDIGFTMMNPPIEQPKK
;
A
#
# COMPACT_ATOMS: atom_id res chain seq x y z
N MET A 1 68.55 16.15 22.16
CA MET A 1 67.66 15.42 21.14
C MET A 1 67.22 14.03 21.60
N LYS A 2 67.89 13.38 22.55
CA LYS A 2 67.53 11.99 22.99
C LYS A 2 66.18 11.86 23.72
N ASN A 3 65.70 12.89 24.43
CA ASN A 3 64.41 12.77 25.17
C ASN A 3 63.14 12.79 24.34
N ARG A 4 63.16 13.37 23.14
CA ARG A 4 61.97 13.43 22.28
C ARG A 4 61.61 12.07 21.66
N TRP A 5 62.63 11.28 21.33
CA TRP A 5 62.43 9.93 20.81
C TRP A 5 61.79 8.99 21.84
N LEU A 6 62.24 9.12 23.09
CA LEU A 6 61.77 8.36 24.25
C LEU A 6 60.28 8.68 24.53
N ILE A 7 59.88 9.95 24.44
CA ILE A 7 58.48 10.40 24.61
C ILE A 7 57.59 9.82 23.50
N ASN A 8 58.06 9.80 22.25
CA ASN A 8 57.30 9.25 21.14
C ASN A 8 57.07 7.73 21.25
N ILE A 9 58.07 6.98 21.77
CA ILE A 9 57.95 5.55 22.04
C ILE A 9 56.90 5.30 23.15
N ILE A 10 56.93 6.09 24.23
CA ILE A 10 55.97 5.97 25.34
C ILE A 10 54.55 6.26 24.80
N LEU A 11 54.37 7.31 24.00
CA LEU A 11 53.09 7.64 23.38
C LEU A 11 52.56 6.51 22.44
N LEU A 12 53.46 5.93 21.65
CA LEU A 12 53.11 4.79 20.79
C LEU A 12 52.67 3.57 21.61
N LEU A 13 53.36 3.26 22.71
CA LEU A 13 52.98 2.16 23.59
C LEU A 13 51.66 2.40 24.30
N ILE A 14 51.33 3.63 24.69
CA ILE A 14 50.03 4.00 25.27
C ILE A 14 48.92 3.81 24.23
N VAL A 15 49.11 4.30 23.01
CA VAL A 15 48.12 4.15 21.92
C VAL A 15 47.90 2.66 21.60
N LEU A 16 48.98 1.88 21.54
CA LEU A 16 48.89 0.43 21.28
C LEU A 16 48.17 -0.30 22.41
N SER A 17 48.44 0.06 23.68
CA SER A 17 47.76 -0.51 24.83
C SER A 17 46.26 -0.17 24.86
N ILE A 18 45.88 1.08 24.52
CA ILE A 18 44.49 1.51 24.44
C ILE A 18 43.80 0.79 23.28
N SER A 19 44.44 0.66 22.11
CA SER A 19 43.89 -0.06 20.96
C SER A 19 43.69 -1.53 21.26
N LEU A 20 44.63 -2.21 21.89
CA LEU A 20 44.51 -3.59 22.36
C LEU A 20 43.39 -3.73 23.41
N PHE A 21 43.31 -2.82 24.37
CA PHE A 21 42.24 -2.82 25.38
C PHE A 21 40.85 -2.68 24.73
N LEU A 22 40.67 -1.77 23.76
CA LEU A 22 39.43 -1.58 23.04
C LEU A 22 39.10 -2.79 22.15
N PHE A 23 40.12 -3.41 21.53
CA PHE A 23 39.95 -4.58 20.68
C PHE A 23 39.55 -5.83 21.50
N PHE A 24 40.15 -6.03 22.68
CA PHE A 24 39.83 -7.14 23.56
C PHE A 24 38.70 -6.88 24.55
N LYS A 25 38.19 -5.64 24.60
CA LYS A 25 37.06 -5.32 25.44
C LYS A 25 35.85 -6.08 24.87
N PRO A 26 35.33 -7.11 25.55
CA PRO A 26 34.14 -7.80 25.05
C PRO A 26 33.04 -6.76 24.98
N THR A 27 32.56 -6.51 23.78
CA THR A 27 31.32 -5.75 23.58
C THR A 27 30.26 -6.55 24.31
N GLN A 28 29.95 -6.19 25.54
CA GLN A 28 28.77 -6.75 26.22
C GLN A 28 27.56 -6.26 25.47
N THR A 29 27.23 -6.96 24.37
CA THR A 29 25.91 -6.90 23.81
C THR A 29 25.00 -7.45 24.91
N LYS A 30 24.41 -6.57 25.73
CA LYS A 30 23.29 -6.96 26.58
C LYS A 30 22.30 -7.61 25.62
N GLN A 31 22.20 -8.91 25.65
CA GLN A 31 21.09 -9.60 25.01
C GLN A 31 19.82 -9.11 25.70
N THR A 32 19.22 -8.08 25.13
CA THR A 32 17.93 -7.60 25.60
C THR A 32 16.96 -8.75 25.34
N LYS A 33 16.40 -9.29 26.41
CA LYS A 33 15.41 -10.35 26.32
C LYS A 33 14.28 -9.86 25.44
N GLN A 34 14.06 -10.54 24.31
CA GLN A 34 12.97 -10.23 23.39
C GLN A 34 11.77 -11.08 23.75
N PHE A 35 10.62 -10.47 23.83
CA PHE A 35 9.32 -11.13 24.05
C PHE A 35 8.53 -11.08 22.77
N GLU A 36 8.29 -12.20 22.13
CA GLU A 36 7.35 -12.27 21.02
C GLU A 36 5.95 -11.89 21.51
N VAL A 37 5.29 -10.97 20.82
CA VAL A 37 3.96 -10.52 21.18
C VAL A 37 2.95 -11.58 20.81
N SER A 38 3.12 -12.24 19.67
CA SER A 38 2.20 -13.23 19.12
C SER A 38 2.95 -14.40 18.49
N THR A 39 2.27 -15.52 18.32
CA THR A 39 2.77 -16.71 17.62
C THR A 39 2.11 -16.92 16.26
N PHE A 40 1.30 -15.95 15.80
CA PHE A 40 0.62 -16.02 14.53
C PHE A 40 1.53 -15.62 13.36
N SER A 41 1.22 -16.16 12.20
CA SER A 41 1.84 -15.80 10.93
C SER A 41 0.98 -14.76 10.18
N LEU A 42 1.62 -13.96 9.32
CA LEU A 42 0.93 -12.92 8.51
C LEU A 42 -0.19 -13.50 7.63
N GLY A 43 -0.02 -14.75 7.17
CA GLY A 43 -0.98 -15.43 6.30
C GLY A 43 -2.19 -16.03 6.99
N ASP A 44 -2.23 -16.06 8.33
CA ASP A 44 -3.28 -16.74 9.08
C ASP A 44 -4.63 -16.03 9.01
N PHE A 45 -4.65 -14.72 8.74
CA PHE A 45 -5.83 -13.88 8.87
C PHE A 45 -6.58 -13.72 7.56
N ASP A 46 -7.91 -13.66 7.67
CA ASP A 46 -8.86 -13.49 6.57
C ASP A 46 -9.70 -12.20 6.67
N ALA A 47 -9.69 -11.54 7.83
CA ALA A 47 -10.27 -10.21 7.97
C ALA A 47 -9.51 -9.36 9.01
N VAL A 48 -9.61 -8.05 8.84
CA VAL A 48 -9.02 -7.03 9.71
C VAL A 48 -10.08 -6.00 10.03
N LYS A 49 -10.25 -5.67 11.31
CA LYS A 49 -11.10 -4.56 11.74
C LYS A 49 -10.31 -3.62 12.64
N ILE A 50 -10.41 -2.33 12.36
CA ILE A 50 -9.78 -1.28 13.15
C ILE A 50 -10.89 -0.40 13.72
N ASP A 51 -11.01 -0.41 15.05
CA ASP A 51 -11.99 0.38 15.77
C ASP A 51 -11.32 1.60 16.40
N PHE A 52 -11.90 2.77 16.19
CA PHE A 52 -11.45 4.05 16.74
C PHE A 52 -12.50 4.61 17.72
N PRO A 53 -12.10 5.31 18.78
CA PRO A 53 -13.05 5.89 19.75
C PRO A 53 -14.04 6.89 19.14
N SER A 54 -13.64 7.62 18.10
CA SER A 54 -14.41 8.76 17.55
C SER A 54 -14.50 8.80 16.02
N LYS A 55 -14.08 7.72 15.34
CA LYS A 55 -14.13 7.63 13.86
C LYS A 55 -14.84 6.35 13.46
N ALA A 56 -15.30 6.29 12.23
CA ALA A 56 -15.80 5.04 11.66
C ALA A 56 -14.72 3.96 11.66
N SER A 57 -15.13 2.74 11.93
CA SER A 57 -14.26 1.56 11.82
C SER A 57 -13.80 1.35 10.38
N VAL A 58 -12.61 0.76 10.24
CA VAL A 58 -12.10 0.32 8.94
C VAL A 58 -12.11 -1.20 8.92
N VAL A 59 -12.71 -1.77 7.89
CA VAL A 59 -12.86 -3.23 7.78
C VAL A 59 -12.30 -3.71 6.45
N PHE A 60 -11.38 -4.67 6.54
CA PHE A 60 -10.85 -5.38 5.37
C PHE A 60 -11.24 -6.85 5.44
N LYS A 61 -11.45 -7.44 4.28
CA LYS A 61 -11.68 -8.86 4.12
C LYS A 61 -10.83 -9.41 2.98
N LYS A 62 -10.24 -10.57 3.19
CA LYS A 62 -9.48 -11.28 2.17
C LYS A 62 -10.44 -12.04 1.25
N ASN A 63 -10.28 -11.85 -0.05
CA ASN A 63 -11.07 -12.50 -1.09
C ASN A 63 -10.12 -13.01 -2.17
N ASN A 64 -10.06 -14.32 -2.39
CA ASN A 64 -9.16 -14.95 -3.38
C ASN A 64 -7.72 -14.41 -3.32
N ASP A 65 -7.12 -14.42 -2.13
CA ASP A 65 -5.76 -13.94 -1.84
C ASP A 65 -5.50 -12.43 -1.98
N ALA A 66 -6.53 -11.63 -2.29
CA ALA A 66 -6.47 -10.17 -2.29
C ALA A 66 -7.31 -9.59 -1.15
N TRP A 67 -6.90 -8.44 -0.64
CA TRP A 67 -7.64 -7.70 0.38
C TRP A 67 -8.55 -6.67 -0.27
N ASP A 68 -9.80 -6.65 0.18
CA ASP A 68 -10.78 -5.62 -0.15
C ASP A 68 -11.12 -4.84 1.12
N MET A 69 -11.28 -3.52 1.02
CA MET A 69 -11.89 -2.71 2.05
C MET A 69 -13.40 -2.79 1.90
N LEU A 70 -14.10 -3.11 3.00
CA LEU A 70 -15.56 -3.16 3.05
C LEU A 70 -16.15 -1.87 3.63
N GLU A 71 -15.46 -1.29 4.62
CA GLU A 71 -15.86 -0.07 5.34
C GLU A 71 -14.64 0.81 5.62
N PRO A 72 -14.77 2.14 5.61
CA PRO A 72 -15.93 2.96 5.24
C PRO A 72 -16.05 3.18 3.73
N ILE A 73 -15.14 2.65 2.94
CA ILE A 73 -15.07 2.75 1.48
C ILE A 73 -15.03 1.33 0.93
N LYS A 74 -16.01 0.97 0.12
CA LYS A 74 -15.96 -0.32 -0.57
C LYS A 74 -15.04 -0.22 -1.78
N GLY A 75 -14.00 -1.07 -1.83
CA GLY A 75 -13.04 -1.08 -2.93
C GLY A 75 -11.87 -2.01 -2.68
N ARG A 76 -11.02 -2.17 -3.68
CA ARG A 76 -9.77 -2.93 -3.56
C ARG A 76 -8.84 -2.23 -2.59
N ALA A 77 -8.32 -2.97 -1.60
CA ALA A 77 -7.36 -2.41 -0.66
C ALA A 77 -5.93 -2.46 -1.22
N ASP A 78 -5.08 -1.52 -0.81
CA ASP A 78 -3.64 -1.62 -1.03
C ASP A 78 -3.07 -2.79 -0.23
N GLN A 79 -2.60 -3.82 -0.93
CA GLN A 79 -2.17 -5.09 -0.34
C GLN A 79 -0.99 -4.91 0.61
N PHE A 80 -0.07 -4.00 0.27
CA PHE A 80 1.10 -3.73 1.09
C PHE A 80 0.71 -3.04 2.40
N SER A 81 -0.19 -2.06 2.34
CA SER A 81 -0.69 -1.35 3.51
C SER A 81 -1.42 -2.27 4.48
N VAL A 82 -2.28 -3.17 3.97
CA VAL A 82 -2.96 -4.15 4.83
C VAL A 82 -1.96 -5.13 5.45
N GLN A 83 -0.98 -5.62 4.69
CA GLN A 83 0.08 -6.48 5.25
C GLN A 83 0.91 -5.76 6.31
N LYS A 84 1.20 -4.46 6.12
CA LYS A 84 1.90 -3.65 7.11
C LYS A 84 1.10 -3.55 8.42
N ILE A 85 -0.22 -3.40 8.35
CA ILE A 85 -1.10 -3.40 9.53
C ILE A 85 -1.06 -4.76 10.24
N ILE A 86 -1.18 -5.86 9.49
CA ILE A 86 -1.14 -7.23 10.05
C ILE A 86 0.23 -7.58 10.63
N SER A 87 1.31 -6.94 10.18
CA SER A 87 2.69 -7.26 10.60
C SER A 87 2.95 -7.11 12.10
N ILE A 88 2.03 -6.50 12.85
CA ILE A 88 2.07 -6.47 14.32
C ILE A 88 2.19 -7.86 14.94
N VAL A 89 1.66 -8.89 14.30
CA VAL A 89 1.71 -10.26 14.81
C VAL A 89 3.14 -10.83 14.86
N ALA A 90 4.04 -10.30 14.05
CA ALA A 90 5.45 -10.69 14.00
C ALA A 90 6.35 -9.77 14.85
N THR A 91 5.76 -8.85 15.62
CA THR A 91 6.55 -7.92 16.43
C THR A 91 7.05 -8.57 17.71
N SER A 92 8.17 -8.07 18.20
CA SER A 92 8.70 -8.39 19.52
C SER A 92 8.85 -7.15 20.37
N SER A 93 8.87 -7.30 21.67
CA SER A 93 9.06 -6.25 22.66
C SER A 93 10.27 -6.54 23.53
N SER A 94 11.00 -5.50 23.90
CA SER A 94 12.04 -5.60 24.94
C SER A 94 11.46 -5.69 26.35
N GLU A 95 10.19 -5.33 26.52
CA GLU A 95 9.51 -5.31 27.82
C GLU A 95 8.15 -6.02 27.77
N LYS A 96 7.88 -6.78 28.82
CA LYS A 96 6.57 -7.37 29.09
C LYS A 96 6.14 -6.95 30.49
N LEU A 97 5.10 -6.15 30.57
CA LEU A 97 4.62 -5.47 31.75
C LEU A 97 3.30 -6.09 32.26
N PRO A 98 3.00 -5.97 33.56
CA PRO A 98 1.74 -6.45 34.11
C PRO A 98 0.57 -5.57 33.64
N SER A 99 -0.62 -6.18 33.54
CA SER A 99 -1.86 -5.52 33.12
C SER A 99 -2.82 -5.17 34.26
N ASN A 100 -2.31 -5.07 35.48
CA ASN A 100 -3.12 -4.77 36.68
C ASN A 100 -3.57 -3.31 36.80
N ASP A 101 -2.93 -2.38 36.08
CA ASP A 101 -3.26 -0.96 36.04
C ASP A 101 -3.21 -0.46 34.60
N LEU A 102 -4.30 -0.64 33.85
CA LEU A 102 -4.38 -0.26 32.43
C LEU A 102 -4.39 1.26 32.23
N ALA A 103 -4.86 2.03 33.19
CA ALA A 103 -4.92 3.48 33.11
C ALA A 103 -3.51 4.09 33.02
N LYS A 104 -2.52 3.49 33.69
CA LYS A 104 -1.12 3.90 33.64
C LYS A 104 -0.55 3.88 32.20
N TYR A 105 -1.07 3.03 31.35
CA TYR A 105 -0.62 2.82 29.97
C TYR A 105 -1.59 3.45 28.95
N GLY A 106 -2.65 4.14 29.41
CA GLY A 106 -3.70 4.68 28.55
C GLY A 106 -4.53 3.61 27.84
N LEU A 107 -4.56 2.41 28.38
CA LEU A 107 -5.28 1.24 27.83
C LEU A 107 -6.71 1.14 28.33
N ASP A 108 -7.10 1.94 29.32
CA ASP A 108 -8.50 2.17 29.75
C ASP A 108 -9.27 3.03 28.74
N LYS A 109 -8.54 3.90 28.00
CA LYS A 109 -9.06 4.74 26.91
C LYS A 109 -8.15 4.60 25.68
N PRO A 110 -8.20 3.46 24.99
CA PRO A 110 -7.26 3.14 23.96
C PRO A 110 -7.34 4.11 22.76
N ALA A 111 -6.21 4.35 22.12
CA ALA A 111 -6.14 5.15 20.89
C ALA A 111 -6.86 4.48 19.72
N LEU A 112 -6.71 3.16 19.60
CA LEU A 112 -7.43 2.30 18.65
C LEU A 112 -7.38 0.83 19.12
N LYS A 113 -8.25 0.02 18.54
CA LYS A 113 -8.25 -1.45 18.68
C LYS A 113 -8.13 -2.08 17.30
N LEU A 114 -7.13 -2.91 17.12
CA LEU A 114 -6.93 -3.70 15.92
C LEU A 114 -7.39 -5.13 16.20
N LYS A 115 -8.34 -5.60 15.42
CA LYS A 115 -8.89 -6.94 15.48
C LYS A 115 -8.51 -7.71 14.23
N LEU A 116 -7.78 -8.78 14.41
CA LEU A 116 -7.39 -9.69 13.34
C LEU A 116 -8.23 -10.96 13.47
N ILE A 117 -8.91 -11.34 12.39
CA ILE A 117 -9.82 -12.47 12.37
C ILE A 117 -9.15 -13.64 11.65
N HIS A 118 -9.12 -14.78 12.30
CA HIS A 118 -8.57 -16.04 11.82
C HIS A 118 -9.59 -17.16 12.04
N LYS A 119 -10.10 -17.75 10.96
CA LYS A 119 -11.11 -18.84 11.04
C LYS A 119 -12.29 -18.53 11.98
N GLY A 120 -12.75 -17.28 11.97
CA GLY A 120 -13.85 -16.84 12.83
C GLY A 120 -13.47 -16.51 14.28
N LEU A 121 -12.22 -16.70 14.68
CA LEU A 121 -11.69 -16.26 15.98
C LEU A 121 -11.09 -14.88 15.84
N GLU A 122 -11.33 -14.02 16.82
CA GLU A 122 -10.85 -12.65 16.87
C GLU A 122 -9.67 -12.52 17.82
N GLU A 123 -8.56 -11.95 17.33
CA GLU A 123 -7.39 -11.58 18.12
C GLU A 123 -7.34 -10.06 18.23
N GLU A 124 -7.48 -9.54 19.44
CA GLU A 124 -7.58 -8.09 19.68
C GLU A 124 -6.26 -7.53 20.22
N PHE A 125 -5.73 -6.53 19.52
CA PHE A 125 -4.56 -5.73 19.87
C PHE A 125 -5.03 -4.33 20.25
N ILE A 126 -4.83 -3.93 21.51
CA ILE A 126 -5.32 -2.66 22.05
C ILE A 126 -4.16 -1.71 22.25
N PHE A 127 -4.18 -0.56 21.57
CA PHE A 127 -3.12 0.43 21.59
C PHE A 127 -3.43 1.54 22.62
N GLY A 128 -2.51 1.71 23.57
CA GLY A 128 -2.56 2.77 24.58
C GLY A 128 -1.79 4.02 24.19
N THR A 129 -1.24 4.72 25.19
CA THR A 129 -0.43 5.91 24.99
C THR A 129 1.02 5.57 24.63
N TYR A 130 1.76 6.58 24.21
CA TYR A 130 3.22 6.49 23.99
C TYR A 130 3.98 6.62 25.30
N ASN A 131 5.09 5.89 25.41
CA ASN A 131 6.08 6.08 26.47
C ASN A 131 6.86 7.37 26.17
N SER A 132 6.84 8.34 27.07
CA SER A 132 7.50 9.64 26.88
C SER A 132 9.04 9.58 26.84
N VAL A 133 9.63 8.44 27.21
CA VAL A 133 11.09 8.27 27.24
C VAL A 133 11.62 7.58 26.00
N THR A 134 10.91 6.54 25.53
CA THR A 134 11.37 5.69 24.41
C THR A 134 10.63 5.98 23.12
N GLU A 135 9.53 6.75 23.17
CA GLU A 135 8.60 6.99 22.05
C GLU A 135 7.91 5.71 21.53
N ASP A 136 8.12 4.57 22.20
CA ASP A 136 7.38 3.35 21.92
C ASP A 136 5.97 3.45 22.48
N GLN A 137 5.06 2.64 21.97
CA GLN A 137 3.65 2.63 22.35
C GLN A 137 3.29 1.41 23.18
N TYR A 138 2.45 1.60 24.19
CA TYR A 138 1.91 0.50 24.97
C TYR A 138 0.86 -0.28 24.18
N LEU A 139 1.00 -1.59 24.18
CA LEU A 139 0.10 -2.54 23.54
C LEU A 139 -0.39 -3.57 24.55
N LEU A 140 -1.69 -3.72 24.67
CA LEU A 140 -2.29 -4.86 25.42
C LEU A 140 -2.66 -5.98 24.43
N PHE A 141 -2.12 -7.16 24.67
CA PHE A 141 -2.46 -8.38 23.96
C PHE A 141 -2.47 -9.59 24.90
N LYS A 142 -3.53 -10.37 24.87
CA LYS A 142 -3.72 -11.57 25.70
C LYS A 142 -3.35 -11.37 27.19
N GLY A 143 -3.82 -10.25 27.78
CA GLY A 143 -3.63 -9.95 29.20
C GLY A 143 -2.23 -9.52 29.60
N SER A 144 -1.34 -9.25 28.67
CA SER A 144 -0.01 -8.70 28.92
C SER A 144 0.17 -7.38 28.19
N VAL A 145 0.91 -6.45 28.81
CA VAL A 145 1.26 -5.17 28.20
C VAL A 145 2.67 -5.25 27.64
N TYR A 146 2.83 -4.81 26.40
CA TYR A 146 4.09 -4.77 25.68
C TYR A 146 4.43 -3.32 25.30
N LEU A 147 5.71 -3.06 25.08
CA LEU A 147 6.20 -1.79 24.57
C LEU A 147 6.71 -2.03 23.15
N ILE A 148 6.03 -1.45 22.16
CA ILE A 148 6.30 -1.70 20.73
C ILE A 148 6.44 -0.39 19.97
N SER A 149 7.01 -0.45 18.76
CA SER A 149 7.08 0.72 17.88
C SER A 149 5.69 1.30 17.57
N GLY A 150 5.55 2.63 17.65
CA GLY A 150 4.34 3.36 17.28
C GLY A 150 3.96 3.23 15.80
N ALA A 151 4.88 2.79 14.93
CA ALA A 151 4.64 2.61 13.49
C ALA A 151 3.47 1.66 13.18
N TYR A 152 3.12 0.74 14.08
CA TYR A 152 1.98 -0.16 13.90
C TYR A 152 0.65 0.57 14.04
N SER A 153 0.50 1.41 15.06
CA SER A 153 -0.72 2.21 15.22
C SER A 153 -0.83 3.30 14.17
N GLU A 154 0.29 3.88 13.74
CA GLU A 154 0.33 4.84 12.63
C GLU A 154 -0.16 4.20 11.33
N ALA A 155 0.32 2.99 11.00
CA ALA A 155 -0.16 2.25 9.84
C ALA A 155 -1.66 1.97 9.91
N ALA A 156 -2.16 1.55 11.09
CA ALA A 156 -3.58 1.30 11.34
C ALA A 156 -4.43 2.59 11.34
N SER A 157 -3.83 3.75 11.64
CA SER A 157 -4.50 5.06 11.68
C SER A 157 -4.49 5.82 10.36
N THR A 158 -3.88 5.27 9.31
CA THR A 158 -3.86 5.84 7.96
C THR A 158 -5.29 6.12 7.49
N GLN A 159 -5.49 7.22 6.79
CA GLN A 159 -6.82 7.58 6.27
C GLN A 159 -7.34 6.47 5.35
N PRO A 160 -8.60 6.04 5.46
CA PRO A 160 -9.14 4.91 4.71
C PRO A 160 -8.96 5.04 3.20
N ILE A 161 -9.08 6.25 2.64
CA ILE A 161 -8.91 6.46 1.20
C ILE A 161 -7.48 6.18 0.72
N GLU A 162 -6.46 6.42 1.57
CA GLU A 162 -5.07 6.13 1.26
C GLU A 162 -4.74 4.62 1.31
N LEU A 163 -5.63 3.83 1.89
CA LEU A 163 -5.53 2.37 1.96
C LEU A 163 -6.24 1.68 0.78
N ILE A 164 -6.82 2.44 -0.15
CA ILE A 164 -7.39 1.94 -1.40
C ILE A 164 -6.27 1.74 -2.45
N ASP A 165 -6.36 0.65 -3.20
CA ASP A 165 -5.45 0.37 -4.32
C ASP A 165 -5.60 1.44 -5.41
N LYS A 166 -4.49 2.12 -5.70
CA LYS A 166 -4.44 3.22 -6.69
C LYS A 166 -4.22 2.73 -8.12
N SER A 167 -4.09 1.42 -8.34
CA SER A 167 -3.95 0.86 -9.69
C SER A 167 -5.28 0.93 -10.44
N PRO A 168 -5.33 1.41 -11.68
CA PRO A 168 -6.57 1.51 -12.44
C PRO A 168 -7.20 0.14 -12.70
N LEU A 169 -6.38 -0.90 -12.75
CA LEU A 169 -6.77 -2.30 -12.95
C LEU A 169 -6.16 -3.18 -11.86
N SER A 170 -6.88 -4.18 -11.40
CA SER A 170 -6.33 -5.18 -10.51
C SER A 170 -5.46 -6.18 -11.28
N ARG A 171 -4.53 -6.83 -10.59
CA ARG A 171 -3.69 -7.90 -11.18
C ARG A 171 -4.51 -9.10 -11.67
N ALA A 172 -5.70 -9.30 -11.11
CA ALA A 172 -6.61 -10.36 -11.51
C ALA A 172 -7.42 -10.01 -12.78
N GLU A 173 -7.50 -8.74 -13.14
CA GLU A 173 -8.23 -8.27 -14.31
C GLU A 173 -7.37 -8.39 -15.57
N GLN A 174 -7.26 -9.61 -16.10
CA GLN A 174 -6.57 -9.87 -17.36
C GLN A 174 -7.33 -9.23 -18.53
N ILE A 175 -6.68 -8.30 -19.23
CA ILE A 175 -7.28 -7.52 -20.30
C ILE A 175 -7.42 -8.36 -21.56
N LYS A 176 -8.61 -8.32 -22.13
CA LYS A 176 -8.93 -8.89 -23.44
C LYS A 176 -9.00 -7.82 -24.53
N GLU A 177 -9.62 -6.67 -24.23
CA GLU A 177 -9.84 -5.61 -25.23
C GLU A 177 -10.03 -4.26 -24.56
N PHE A 178 -9.47 -3.22 -25.13
CA PHE A 178 -9.85 -1.83 -24.90
C PHE A 178 -10.79 -1.37 -26.01
N ASP A 179 -11.94 -0.79 -25.68
CA ASP A 179 -12.86 -0.16 -26.61
C ASP A 179 -12.87 1.35 -26.40
N PHE A 180 -12.11 2.06 -27.21
CA PHE A 180 -12.01 3.52 -27.20
C PHE A 180 -12.98 4.21 -28.17
N SER A 181 -13.88 3.45 -28.81
CA SER A 181 -14.75 3.95 -29.90
C SER A 181 -15.65 5.13 -29.49
N ARG A 182 -15.87 5.36 -28.21
CA ARG A 182 -16.70 6.46 -27.69
C ARG A 182 -15.90 7.70 -27.28
N LEU A 183 -14.58 7.67 -27.39
CA LEU A 183 -13.74 8.86 -27.23
C LEU A 183 -13.68 9.65 -28.55
N GLU A 184 -13.73 10.98 -28.48
CA GLU A 184 -13.82 11.84 -29.66
C GLU A 184 -12.71 11.59 -30.67
N GLN A 185 -11.47 11.47 -30.19
CA GLN A 185 -10.30 11.26 -31.04
C GLN A 185 -10.32 9.92 -31.79
N TRP A 186 -11.10 8.96 -31.32
CA TRP A 186 -11.19 7.61 -31.89
C TRP A 186 -12.54 7.30 -32.52
N GLN A 187 -13.53 8.18 -32.40
CA GLN A 187 -14.91 7.93 -32.85
C GLN A 187 -14.99 7.59 -34.34
N ALA A 188 -14.24 8.31 -35.18
CA ALA A 188 -14.22 8.07 -36.63
C ALA A 188 -13.64 6.71 -37.02
N ARG A 189 -12.62 6.25 -36.27
CA ARG A 189 -11.96 4.94 -36.48
C ARG A 189 -12.60 3.81 -35.69
N ARG A 190 -13.49 4.12 -34.75
CA ARG A 190 -14.10 3.17 -33.81
C ARG A 190 -13.05 2.27 -33.14
N LEU A 191 -11.95 2.89 -32.68
CA LEU A 191 -10.75 2.17 -32.23
C LEU A 191 -11.08 1.16 -31.13
N LYS A 192 -10.68 -0.09 -31.39
CA LYS A 192 -10.62 -1.20 -30.44
C LYS A 192 -9.26 -1.86 -30.52
N VAL A 193 -8.68 -2.16 -29.37
CA VAL A 193 -7.37 -2.80 -29.26
C VAL A 193 -7.53 -4.07 -28.42
N ALA A 194 -7.47 -5.21 -29.06
CA ALA A 194 -7.60 -6.51 -28.43
C ALA A 194 -6.24 -7.11 -28.09
N ARG A 195 -6.18 -7.87 -27.01
CA ARG A 195 -5.01 -8.65 -26.60
C ARG A 195 -5.35 -10.13 -26.62
N ASN A 196 -4.56 -10.91 -27.37
CA ASN A 196 -4.67 -12.35 -27.39
C ASN A 196 -3.30 -12.93 -26.96
N ASN A 197 -3.23 -13.47 -25.74
CA ASN A 197 -1.97 -13.84 -25.08
C ASN A 197 -1.03 -12.64 -25.00
N ALA A 198 0.11 -12.67 -25.73
CA ALA A 198 1.08 -11.58 -25.79
C ALA A 198 0.93 -10.68 -27.01
N GLU A 199 0.08 -11.03 -27.96
CA GLU A 199 -0.12 -10.27 -29.19
C GLU A 199 -1.26 -9.27 -29.07
N TRP A 200 -1.03 -8.07 -29.60
CA TRP A 200 -2.04 -7.03 -29.72
C TRP A 200 -2.59 -6.96 -31.13
N LYS A 201 -3.87 -6.66 -31.26
CA LYS A 201 -4.56 -6.49 -32.55
C LYS A 201 -5.50 -5.29 -32.44
N ALA A 202 -5.47 -4.40 -33.44
CA ALA A 202 -6.49 -3.36 -33.57
C ALA A 202 -7.54 -3.80 -34.61
N ASN A 203 -8.70 -3.15 -34.55
CA ASN A 203 -9.71 -3.30 -35.59
C ASN A 203 -9.22 -2.74 -36.93
N GLU A 204 -9.86 -3.13 -38.02
CA GLU A 204 -9.49 -2.81 -39.40
C GLU A 204 -9.20 -1.31 -39.60
N GLY A 205 -8.17 -1.00 -40.41
CA GLY A 205 -7.73 0.37 -40.69
C GLY A 205 -6.83 0.99 -39.63
N ASN A 206 -6.45 0.28 -38.57
CA ASN A 206 -5.54 0.74 -37.52
C ASN A 206 -4.30 -0.15 -37.49
N SER A 207 -3.12 0.43 -37.57
CA SER A 207 -1.83 -0.24 -37.48
C SER A 207 -0.99 0.31 -36.33
N PHE A 208 -0.06 -0.51 -35.83
CA PHE A 208 0.88 -0.16 -34.76
C PHE A 208 2.01 -1.19 -34.72
N LYS A 209 3.09 -0.88 -34.01
CA LYS A 209 4.14 -1.84 -33.70
C LYS A 209 3.86 -2.57 -32.39
N GLN A 210 4.10 -3.89 -32.36
CA GLN A 210 3.78 -4.73 -31.22
C GLN A 210 4.55 -4.33 -29.95
N ASP A 211 5.83 -3.99 -30.09
CA ASP A 211 6.69 -3.53 -29.00
C ASP A 211 6.21 -2.18 -28.40
N GLU A 212 5.86 -1.22 -29.25
CA GLU A 212 5.33 0.07 -28.81
C GLU A 212 3.98 -0.10 -28.08
N MET A 213 3.10 -0.99 -28.55
CA MET A 213 1.82 -1.28 -27.91
C MET A 213 2.00 -1.99 -26.57
N ALA A 214 2.94 -2.94 -26.49
CA ALA A 214 3.25 -3.63 -25.25
C ALA A 214 3.86 -2.67 -24.22
N GLU A 215 4.77 -1.80 -24.63
CA GLU A 215 5.35 -0.76 -23.77
C GLU A 215 4.28 0.23 -23.29
N TRP A 216 3.40 0.70 -24.20
CA TRP A 216 2.27 1.56 -23.84
C TRP A 216 1.42 0.93 -22.72
N PHE A 217 1.03 -0.32 -22.89
CA PHE A 217 0.21 -1.00 -21.88
C PHE A 217 0.93 -1.11 -20.54
N ASP A 218 2.18 -1.57 -20.57
CA ASP A 218 2.97 -1.77 -19.36
C ASP A 218 3.22 -0.45 -18.61
N MET A 219 3.59 0.59 -19.34
CA MET A 219 3.93 1.89 -18.76
C MET A 219 2.71 2.68 -18.29
N THR A 220 1.56 2.57 -18.93
CA THR A 220 0.40 3.39 -18.56
C THR A 220 -0.61 2.67 -17.67
N TRP A 221 -0.84 1.39 -17.89
CA TRP A 221 -1.89 0.64 -17.20
C TRP A 221 -1.40 -0.25 -16.05
N VAL A 222 -0.12 -0.64 -16.09
CA VAL A 222 0.46 -1.55 -15.11
C VAL A 222 1.37 -0.84 -14.12
N LYS A 223 2.31 0.00 -14.60
CA LYS A 223 3.36 0.60 -13.78
C LYS A 223 3.02 1.99 -13.23
N ASN A 224 1.99 2.65 -13.75
CA ASN A 224 1.60 3.98 -13.31
C ASN A 224 0.27 3.95 -12.54
N PRO A 225 0.29 3.75 -11.22
CA PRO A 225 -0.89 3.92 -10.38
C PRO A 225 -1.35 5.39 -10.37
N ALA A 226 -2.60 5.61 -10.05
CA ALA A 226 -3.13 6.95 -9.83
C ALA A 226 -2.40 7.65 -8.67
N ARG A 227 -2.27 8.97 -8.74
CA ARG A 227 -1.70 9.80 -7.66
C ARG A 227 -2.60 9.81 -6.44
N ALA A 228 -3.91 9.88 -6.69
CA ALA A 228 -4.95 9.85 -5.68
C ALA A 228 -6.17 9.07 -6.18
N VAL A 229 -6.97 8.60 -5.23
CA VAL A 229 -8.28 8.01 -5.47
C VAL A 229 -9.25 8.65 -4.50
N GLU A 230 -10.48 8.93 -4.93
CA GLU A 230 -11.50 9.48 -4.05
C GLU A 230 -12.90 8.95 -4.37
N LYS A 231 -13.81 9.05 -3.39
CA LYS A 231 -15.24 8.92 -3.65
C LYS A 231 -15.72 10.15 -4.40
N TYR A 232 -16.41 9.93 -5.51
CA TYR A 232 -16.89 11.04 -6.32
C TYR A 232 -18.40 10.93 -6.54
N PRO A 233 -19.17 11.98 -6.18
CA PRO A 233 -20.61 12.02 -6.45
C PRO A 233 -20.86 12.33 -7.93
N LEU A 234 -20.87 11.30 -8.77
CA LEU A 234 -21.04 11.45 -10.21
C LEU A 234 -22.40 12.11 -10.54
N ASP A 235 -22.37 13.21 -11.29
CA ASP A 235 -23.58 13.83 -11.82
C ASP A 235 -24.00 13.14 -13.13
N LEU A 236 -24.98 12.26 -13.05
CA LEU A 236 -25.47 11.49 -14.19
C LEU A 236 -26.13 12.36 -15.30
N ARG A 237 -26.35 13.65 -15.07
CA ARG A 237 -26.87 14.59 -16.09
C ARG A 237 -25.80 15.03 -17.07
N ILE A 238 -24.53 14.87 -16.71
CA ILE A 238 -23.38 15.22 -17.54
C ILE A 238 -23.09 14.05 -18.50
N PRO A 239 -23.03 14.31 -19.84
CA PRO A 239 -22.69 13.26 -20.82
C PRO A 239 -21.19 13.03 -20.86
N TYR A 240 -20.65 12.37 -19.84
CA TYR A 240 -19.22 12.06 -19.78
C TYR A 240 -18.78 11.19 -20.97
N LYS A 241 -17.62 11.51 -21.51
CA LYS A 241 -16.97 10.62 -22.47
C LYS A 241 -16.44 9.39 -21.75
N SER A 242 -16.48 8.26 -22.42
CA SER A 242 -16.19 6.98 -21.78
C SER A 242 -15.47 6.03 -22.72
N PHE A 243 -14.82 5.06 -22.14
CA PHE A 243 -14.28 3.90 -22.82
C PHE A 243 -14.48 2.64 -21.96
N ASP A 244 -14.46 1.50 -22.61
CA ASP A 244 -14.65 0.22 -21.95
C ASP A 244 -13.39 -0.63 -22.03
N ILE A 245 -13.16 -1.43 -20.99
CA ILE A 245 -12.16 -2.48 -20.96
C ILE A 245 -12.89 -3.79 -20.73
N HIS A 246 -12.68 -4.74 -21.65
CA HIS A 246 -13.20 -6.08 -21.51
C HIS A 246 -12.11 -7.00 -20.99
N THR A 247 -12.41 -7.81 -19.98
CA THR A 247 -11.46 -8.79 -19.41
C THR A 247 -11.66 -10.17 -20.02
N VAL A 248 -10.64 -11.01 -19.90
CA VAL A 248 -10.71 -12.43 -20.30
C VAL A 248 -11.82 -13.16 -19.54
N GLY A 249 -12.04 -12.81 -18.26
CA GLY A 249 -13.13 -13.36 -17.43
C GLY A 249 -14.53 -12.85 -17.79
N GLY A 250 -14.69 -12.05 -18.87
CA GLY A 250 -15.99 -11.54 -19.33
C GLY A 250 -16.50 -10.30 -18.58
N LYS A 251 -15.74 -9.78 -17.61
CA LYS A 251 -16.08 -8.52 -16.93
C LYS A 251 -15.89 -7.34 -17.89
N LYS A 252 -16.82 -6.39 -17.85
CA LYS A 252 -16.73 -5.10 -18.52
C LYS A 252 -16.44 -4.03 -17.46
N ILE A 253 -15.36 -3.28 -17.64
CA ILE A 253 -14.97 -2.15 -16.81
C ILE A 253 -15.16 -0.89 -17.62
N THR A 254 -15.99 0.03 -17.13
CA THR A 254 -16.23 1.32 -17.81
C THR A 254 -15.54 2.43 -17.06
N PHE A 255 -14.76 3.22 -17.77
CA PHE A 255 -14.18 4.48 -17.29
C PHE A 255 -14.91 5.67 -17.92
N LEU A 256 -15.31 6.63 -17.08
CA LEU A 256 -15.82 7.91 -17.51
C LEU A 256 -14.70 8.96 -17.35
N ARG A 257 -14.42 9.71 -18.39
CA ARG A 257 -13.48 10.83 -18.32
C ARG A 257 -14.20 12.02 -17.72
N VAL A 258 -13.87 12.34 -16.47
CA VAL A 258 -14.44 13.50 -15.76
C VAL A 258 -13.69 14.77 -16.12
N GLN A 259 -12.35 14.69 -16.23
CA GLN A 259 -11.48 15.83 -16.53
C GLN A 259 -10.25 15.36 -17.30
N GLU A 260 -9.66 16.26 -18.11
CA GLU A 260 -8.39 16.02 -18.81
C GLU A 260 -7.25 16.91 -18.32
N SER A 261 -7.56 18.13 -17.91
CA SER A 261 -6.55 19.13 -17.51
C SER A 261 -7.06 19.92 -16.28
N PRO A 262 -6.18 20.30 -15.33
CA PRO A 262 -4.72 20.12 -15.29
C PRO A 262 -4.24 18.70 -14.97
N GLU A 263 -5.11 17.83 -14.57
CA GLU A 263 -4.88 16.39 -14.38
C GLU A 263 -5.99 15.60 -15.05
N THR A 264 -5.71 14.35 -15.41
CA THR A 264 -6.73 13.45 -15.94
C THR A 264 -7.45 12.75 -14.81
N GLN A 265 -8.78 12.87 -14.78
CA GLN A 265 -9.64 12.23 -13.82
C GLN A 265 -10.53 11.20 -14.50
N LEU A 266 -10.35 9.94 -14.12
CA LEU A 266 -11.10 8.80 -14.65
C LEU A 266 -11.95 8.17 -13.55
N PHE A 267 -13.27 8.21 -13.73
CA PHE A 267 -14.21 7.56 -12.81
C PHE A 267 -14.43 6.12 -13.25
N ARG A 268 -14.06 5.17 -12.39
CA ARG A 268 -14.30 3.76 -12.60
C ARG A 268 -15.70 3.37 -12.08
N VAL A 269 -16.60 3.04 -12.99
CA VAL A 269 -18.05 2.90 -12.70
C VAL A 269 -18.34 1.75 -11.73
N ASP A 270 -17.71 0.60 -11.91
CA ASP A 270 -17.97 -0.59 -11.08
C ASP A 270 -17.46 -0.45 -9.63
N GLU A 271 -16.49 0.43 -9.38
CA GLU A 271 -15.97 0.72 -8.06
C GLU A 271 -16.54 1.99 -7.42
N GLY A 272 -17.10 2.90 -8.24
CA GLY A 272 -17.63 4.18 -7.78
C GLY A 272 -16.52 5.13 -7.29
N LEU A 273 -15.32 4.99 -7.82
CA LEU A 273 -14.12 5.73 -7.42
C LEU A 273 -13.57 6.56 -8.58
N LEU A 274 -13.08 7.75 -8.25
CA LEU A 274 -12.39 8.66 -9.16
C LEU A 274 -10.89 8.50 -8.98
N TYR A 275 -10.19 8.24 -10.08
CA TYR A 275 -8.75 8.04 -10.15
C TYR A 275 -8.09 9.26 -10.78
N HIS A 276 -7.08 9.83 -10.12
CA HIS A 276 -6.36 11.03 -10.55
C HIS A 276 -5.00 10.67 -11.14
N PHE A 277 -4.79 11.00 -12.39
CA PHE A 277 -3.52 10.78 -13.10
C PHE A 277 -2.90 12.11 -13.53
N GLY A 278 -1.58 12.17 -13.65
CA GLY A 278 -0.95 13.26 -14.36
C GLY A 278 -1.52 13.38 -15.79
N SER A 279 -1.68 14.60 -16.30
CA SER A 279 -2.31 14.82 -17.61
C SER A 279 -1.60 14.08 -18.76
N ASP A 280 -0.28 13.95 -18.70
CA ASP A 280 0.55 13.19 -19.62
C ASP A 280 0.23 11.69 -19.62
N ILE A 281 0.18 11.09 -18.43
CA ILE A 281 -0.17 9.67 -18.26
C ILE A 281 -1.61 9.41 -18.68
N GLY A 282 -2.55 10.23 -18.19
CA GLY A 282 -3.97 10.08 -18.52
C GLY A 282 -4.24 10.26 -20.02
N PHE A 283 -3.58 11.20 -20.66
CA PHE A 283 -3.64 11.33 -22.10
C PHE A 283 -3.13 10.07 -22.80
N THR A 284 -1.95 9.58 -22.42
CA THR A 284 -1.35 8.37 -23.00
C THR A 284 -2.21 7.12 -22.75
N MET A 285 -2.86 6.99 -21.58
CA MET A 285 -3.80 5.89 -21.30
C MET A 285 -4.92 5.77 -22.33
N MET A 286 -5.45 6.91 -22.79
CA MET A 286 -6.54 7.00 -23.76
C MET A 286 -6.09 7.08 -25.21
N ASN A 287 -4.78 7.18 -25.45
CA ASN A 287 -4.18 7.34 -26.78
C ASN A 287 -3.08 6.30 -27.01
N PRO A 288 -3.45 5.02 -27.32
CA PRO A 288 -2.48 4.00 -27.67
C PRO A 288 -1.70 4.39 -28.93
N PRO A 289 -0.47 3.84 -29.14
CA PRO A 289 0.41 4.23 -30.25
C PRO A 289 -0.07 3.68 -31.60
N ILE A 290 -1.20 4.21 -32.08
CA ILE A 290 -1.76 3.87 -33.38
C ILE A 290 -1.13 4.75 -34.46
N GLU A 291 -0.60 4.13 -35.52
CA GLU A 291 -0.02 4.84 -36.66
C GLU A 291 -1.06 5.69 -37.37
N GLN A 292 -0.65 6.89 -37.76
CA GLN A 292 -1.50 7.72 -38.61
C GLN A 292 -1.61 7.10 -40.00
N PRO A 293 -2.80 7.09 -40.66
CA PRO A 293 -2.92 6.62 -42.02
C PRO A 293 -1.94 7.41 -42.89
N LYS A 294 -1.13 6.71 -43.67
CA LYS A 294 -0.31 7.38 -44.69
C LYS A 294 -1.27 8.13 -45.63
N LYS A 295 -1.09 9.44 -45.72
CA LYS A 295 -1.84 10.29 -46.67
C LYS A 295 -1.50 9.91 -48.09
#